data_f3a4d80083b8470ca3f89e231e91e993
#
_entry.id   f3a4d80083b8470ca3f89e231e91e993
#
_cell.length_a   1.000
_cell.length_b   1.000
_cell.length_c   1.000
_cell.angle_alpha   90.00
_cell.angle_beta   90.00
_cell.angle_gamma   90.00
#
_symmetry.space_group_name_H-M   'P 1'
#
loop_
_entity.id
_entity.type
_entity.pdbx_description
1 polymer ?
#
loop_
_entity_poly.entity_id
_entity_poly.type
_entity_poly.pdbx_seq_one_letter_code
_entity_poly.pdbx_strand_id
1 'polypeptide(L)'
;METWRIAIPIVVFILCVIGAWYVIRLRIKEIRSRTYVYPKTGHKYMPLYRCRMKNPVSGEWFNALIYQGMENGELYVREYKDFFDKFVKLLDWENETKESGQY
;
A
#
# COMPACT_ATOMS: atom_id res chain seq x y z
N MET A 1 -44.75 -0.16 23.47
CA MET A 1 -44.73 -0.62 22.07
C MET A 1 -44.13 0.37 21.08
N GLU A 2 -44.08 1.64 21.38
CA GLU A 2 -43.49 2.63 20.45
C GLU A 2 -41.98 2.74 20.53
N THR A 3 -41.35 2.27 21.59
CA THR A 3 -39.91 2.33 21.81
C THR A 3 -39.10 1.46 20.85
N TRP A 4 -39.62 0.31 20.43
CA TRP A 4 -38.90 -0.56 19.49
C TRP A 4 -38.88 -0.01 18.08
N ARG A 5 -39.81 0.86 17.69
CA ARG A 5 -39.81 1.55 16.41
C ARG A 5 -38.61 2.52 16.28
N ILE A 6 -38.16 3.09 17.38
CA ILE A 6 -37.00 3.95 17.45
C ILE A 6 -35.73 3.11 17.57
N ALA A 7 -35.80 1.99 18.29
CA ALA A 7 -34.65 1.11 18.52
C ALA A 7 -34.17 0.41 17.25
N ILE A 8 -35.05 -0.05 16.35
CA ILE A 8 -34.69 -0.76 15.13
C ILE A 8 -33.82 0.11 14.21
N PRO A 9 -34.19 1.36 13.85
CA PRO A 9 -33.31 2.20 12.99
C PRO A 9 -31.99 2.55 13.66
N ILE A 10 -31.94 2.70 14.97
CA ILE A 10 -30.68 2.95 15.70
C ILE A 10 -29.75 1.73 15.61
N VAL A 11 -30.29 0.52 15.81
CA VAL A 11 -29.50 -0.73 15.71
C VAL A 11 -28.96 -0.91 14.29
N VAL A 12 -29.79 -0.68 13.28
CA VAL A 12 -29.39 -0.76 11.87
C VAL A 12 -28.28 0.25 11.56
N PHE A 13 -28.39 1.48 12.05
CA PHE A 13 -27.37 2.50 11.87
C PHE A 13 -26.04 2.08 12.51
N ILE A 14 -26.06 1.58 13.73
CA ILE A 14 -24.86 1.09 14.43
C ILE A 14 -24.19 -0.04 13.65
N LEU A 15 -24.97 -1.00 13.15
CA LEU A 15 -24.46 -2.11 12.35
C LEU A 15 -23.83 -1.63 11.04
N CYS A 16 -24.43 -0.64 10.38
CA CYS A 16 -23.86 -0.03 9.16
C CYS A 16 -22.53 0.66 9.44
N VAL A 17 -22.42 1.41 10.54
CA VAL A 17 -21.17 2.09 10.94
C VAL A 17 -20.08 1.07 11.25
N ILE A 18 -20.38 0.01 11.98
CA ILE A 18 -19.43 -1.05 12.31
C ILE A 18 -18.96 -1.75 11.03
N GLY A 19 -19.88 -2.08 10.12
CA GLY A 19 -19.56 -2.71 8.84
C GLY A 19 -18.66 -1.83 7.98
N ALA A 20 -18.97 -0.54 7.85
CA ALA A 20 -18.18 0.41 7.10
C ALA A 20 -16.76 0.54 7.68
N TRP A 21 -16.65 0.64 9.00
CA TRP A 21 -15.36 0.73 9.68
C TRP A 21 -14.50 -0.52 9.47
N TYR A 22 -15.12 -1.69 9.54
CA TYR A 22 -14.45 -2.96 9.26
C TYR A 22 -13.89 -3.02 7.84
N VAL A 23 -14.69 -2.62 6.84
CA VAL A 23 -14.26 -2.58 5.43
C VAL A 23 -13.09 -1.62 5.24
N ILE A 24 -13.15 -0.43 5.85
CA ILE A 24 -12.06 0.55 5.77
C ILE A 24 -10.77 -0.02 6.38
N ARG A 25 -10.86 -0.70 7.51
CA ARG A 25 -9.69 -1.34 8.14
C ARG A 25 -9.06 -2.40 7.25
N LEU A 26 -9.87 -3.23 6.61
CA LEU A 26 -9.37 -4.24 5.68
C LEU A 26 -8.64 -3.62 4.48
N ARG A 27 -9.18 -2.53 3.93
CA ARG A 27 -8.55 -1.80 2.82
C ARG A 27 -7.23 -1.16 3.22
N ILE A 28 -7.17 -0.54 4.38
CA ILE A 28 -5.94 0.05 4.90
C ILE A 28 -4.86 -1.03 5.07
N LYS A 29 -5.22 -2.17 5.63
CA LYS A 29 -4.31 -3.30 5.81
C LYS A 29 -3.79 -3.82 4.46
N GLU A 30 -4.65 -3.93 3.46
CA GLU A 30 -4.28 -4.35 2.11
C GLU A 30 -3.31 -3.35 1.46
N ILE A 31 -3.60 -2.06 1.54
CA ILE A 31 -2.73 -1.01 1.01
C ILE A 31 -1.36 -1.05 1.69
N ARG A 32 -1.30 -1.19 3.01
CA ARG A 32 -0.04 -1.28 3.74
C ARG A 32 0.78 -2.51 3.36
N SER A 33 0.11 -3.64 3.08
CA SER A 33 0.81 -4.86 2.66
C SER A 33 1.43 -4.74 1.26
N ARG A 34 0.92 -3.83 0.42
CA ARG A 34 1.45 -3.56 -0.93
C ARG A 34 2.43 -2.39 -0.99
N THR A 35 2.61 -1.67 0.12
CA THR A 35 3.48 -0.50 0.16
C THR A 35 4.93 -0.90 0.38
N TYR A 36 5.84 -0.26 -0.35
CA TYR A 36 7.27 -0.43 -0.22
C TYR A 36 7.93 0.88 0.22
N VAL A 37 9.05 0.77 0.92
CA VAL A 37 9.82 1.92 1.41
C VAL A 37 11.19 1.90 0.76
N TYR A 38 11.66 3.08 0.31
CA TYR A 38 13.03 3.26 -0.12
C TYR A 38 13.88 3.62 1.11
N PRO A 39 14.76 2.72 1.59
CA PRO A 39 15.44 2.91 2.88
C PRO A 39 16.31 4.16 2.97
N LYS A 40 16.86 4.62 1.86
CA LYS A 40 17.73 5.80 1.84
C LYS A 40 17.01 7.10 2.19
N THR A 41 15.73 7.22 1.80
CA THR A 41 14.94 8.44 2.00
C THR A 41 13.78 8.24 2.94
N GLY A 42 13.34 7.00 3.17
CA GLY A 42 12.17 6.68 3.96
C GLY A 42 10.84 6.95 3.25
N HIS A 43 10.87 7.38 1.99
CA HIS A 43 9.65 7.62 1.22
C HIS A 43 8.94 6.32 0.87
N LYS A 44 7.62 6.37 0.83
CA LYS A 44 6.76 5.22 0.56
C LYS A 44 6.31 5.21 -0.89
N TYR A 45 6.30 4.03 -1.48
CA TYR A 45 5.90 3.81 -2.87
C TYR A 45 5.01 2.59 -3.00
N MET A 46 4.11 2.62 -3.97
CA MET A 46 3.21 1.50 -4.25
C MET A 46 3.45 0.99 -5.67
N PRO A 47 3.85 -0.28 -5.84
CA PRO A 47 3.94 -0.89 -7.16
C PRO A 47 2.54 -1.03 -7.76
N LEU A 48 2.39 -0.63 -9.03
CA LEU A 48 1.12 -0.65 -9.73
C LEU A 48 1.06 -1.74 -10.80
N TYR A 49 1.99 -1.69 -11.76
CA TYR A 49 1.97 -2.57 -12.92
C TYR A 49 3.35 -3.06 -13.27
N ARG A 50 3.38 -4.29 -13.72
CA ARG A 50 4.56 -4.89 -14.34
C ARG A 50 4.46 -4.69 -15.85
N CYS A 51 5.53 -4.19 -16.47
CA CYS A 51 5.59 -3.99 -17.92
C CYS A 51 6.91 -4.45 -18.49
N ARG A 52 7.01 -4.44 -19.81
CA ARG A 52 8.26 -4.72 -20.52
C ARG A 52 8.69 -3.46 -21.23
N MET A 53 9.97 -3.12 -21.12
CA MET A 53 10.56 -1.98 -21.78
C MET A 53 11.72 -2.42 -22.67
N LYS A 54 11.89 -1.73 -23.77
CA LYS A 54 13.01 -1.97 -24.68
C LYS A 54 14.14 -1.00 -24.36
N ASN A 55 15.33 -1.54 -24.16
CA ASN A 55 16.53 -0.72 -24.00
C ASN A 55 16.88 -0.07 -25.36
N PRO A 56 16.89 1.28 -25.47
CA PRO A 56 17.15 1.95 -26.73
C PRO A 56 18.59 1.78 -27.24
N VAL A 57 19.52 1.44 -26.36
CA VAL A 57 20.93 1.26 -26.72
C VAL A 57 21.21 -0.16 -27.20
N SER A 58 20.79 -1.17 -26.43
CA SER A 58 21.04 -2.59 -26.76
C SER A 58 19.95 -3.23 -27.61
N GLY A 59 18.76 -2.65 -27.64
CA GLY A 59 17.60 -3.23 -28.30
C GLY A 59 16.97 -4.41 -27.58
N GLU A 60 17.48 -4.77 -26.42
CA GLU A 60 16.94 -5.88 -25.62
C GLU A 60 15.74 -5.44 -24.78
N TRP A 61 14.81 -6.39 -24.59
CA TRP A 61 13.64 -6.18 -23.74
C TRP A 61 13.96 -6.59 -22.32
N PHE A 62 13.49 -5.79 -21.34
CA PHE A 62 13.64 -6.12 -19.94
C PHE A 62 12.31 -5.90 -19.20
N ASN A 63 12.16 -6.58 -18.08
CA ASN A 63 11.00 -6.39 -17.21
C ASN A 63 11.15 -5.12 -16.38
N ALA A 64 10.12 -4.30 -16.36
CA ALA A 64 10.08 -3.07 -15.61
C ALA A 64 8.86 -3.03 -14.70
N LEU A 65 8.92 -2.21 -13.66
CA LEU A 65 7.84 -2.00 -12.73
C LEU A 65 7.46 -0.53 -12.73
N ILE A 66 6.17 -0.27 -12.90
CA ILE A 66 5.60 1.06 -12.75
C ILE A 66 5.11 1.18 -11.32
N TYR A 67 5.60 2.16 -10.60
CA TYR A 67 5.22 2.40 -9.21
C TYR A 67 4.91 3.88 -8.99
N GLN A 68 4.13 4.16 -7.95
CA GLN A 68 3.67 5.50 -7.62
C GLN A 68 4.19 5.93 -6.26
N GLY A 69 4.69 7.16 -6.17
CA GLY A 69 5.03 7.77 -4.90
C GLY A 69 3.76 8.11 -4.13
N MET A 70 3.65 7.64 -2.90
CA MET A 70 2.45 7.87 -2.08
C MET A 70 2.35 9.31 -1.57
N GLU A 71 3.48 10.02 -1.46
CA GLU A 71 3.53 11.38 -0.97
C GLU A 71 3.25 12.41 -2.06
N ASN A 72 3.78 12.22 -3.27
CA ASN A 72 3.67 13.15 -4.38
C ASN A 72 2.72 12.72 -5.49
N GLY A 73 2.29 11.45 -5.49
CA GLY A 73 1.43 10.88 -6.51
C GLY A 73 2.06 10.68 -7.89
N GLU A 74 3.35 10.92 -8.04
CA GLU A 74 4.04 10.77 -9.30
C GLU A 74 4.31 9.32 -9.66
N LEU A 75 4.32 9.02 -10.95
CA LEU A 75 4.60 7.69 -11.46
C LEU A 75 6.08 7.58 -11.84
N TYR A 76 6.66 6.46 -11.48
CA TYR A 76 8.05 6.13 -11.77
C TYR A 76 8.14 4.77 -12.44
N VAL A 77 9.20 4.55 -13.19
CA VAL A 77 9.50 3.26 -13.80
C VAL A 77 10.92 2.88 -13.43
N ARG A 78 11.09 1.62 -13.04
CA ARG A 78 12.40 1.06 -12.68
C ARG A 78 12.46 -0.39 -13.14
N GLU A 79 13.66 -0.91 -13.40
CA GLU A 79 13.84 -2.32 -13.68
C GLU A 79 13.27 -3.16 -12.53
N TYR A 80 12.55 -4.24 -12.86
CA TYR A 80 11.83 -5.05 -11.89
C TYR A 80 12.74 -5.58 -10.77
N LYS A 81 13.88 -6.17 -11.14
CA LYS A 81 14.82 -6.69 -10.14
C LYS A 81 15.45 -5.59 -9.28
N ASP A 82 15.79 -4.46 -9.90
CA ASP A 82 16.38 -3.32 -9.21
C ASP A 82 15.43 -2.74 -8.16
N PHE A 83 14.13 -2.70 -8.47
CA PHE A 83 13.13 -2.24 -7.51
C PHE A 83 13.13 -3.12 -6.25
N PHE A 84 13.04 -4.43 -6.41
CA PHE A 84 12.96 -5.34 -5.27
C PHE A 84 14.29 -5.50 -4.53
N ASP A 85 15.40 -5.18 -5.15
CA ASP A 85 16.71 -5.12 -4.49
C ASP A 85 16.87 -3.88 -3.60
N LYS A 86 16.31 -2.75 -4.02
CA LYS A 86 16.49 -1.45 -3.34
C LYS A 86 15.34 -1.07 -2.42
N PHE A 87 14.14 -1.57 -2.65
CA PHE A 87 12.96 -1.24 -1.89
C PHE A 87 12.59 -2.38 -0.94
N VAL A 88 12.15 -2.03 0.27
CA VAL A 88 11.77 -2.98 1.32
C VAL A 88 10.28 -2.84 1.58
N LYS A 89 9.61 -3.95 1.87
CA LYS A 89 8.20 -3.91 2.26
C LYS A 89 8.01 -3.06 3.51
N LEU A 90 6.95 -2.25 3.54
CA LEU A 90 6.66 -1.38 4.67
C LEU A 90 6.57 -2.16 5.99
N LEU A 91 5.94 -3.32 5.98
CA LEU A 91 5.80 -4.15 7.18
C LEU A 91 7.16 -4.65 7.70
N ASP A 92 8.04 -5.05 6.80
CA ASP A 92 9.40 -5.48 7.15
C ASP A 92 10.22 -4.30 7.66
N TRP A 93 10.10 -3.15 7.03
CA TRP A 93 10.74 -1.90 7.45
C TRP A 93 10.34 -1.50 8.88
N GLU A 94 9.03 -1.54 9.19
CA GLU A 94 8.52 -1.24 10.52
C GLU A 94 9.01 -2.25 11.57
N ASN A 95 9.06 -3.53 11.24
CA ASN A 95 9.55 -4.57 12.14
C ASN A 95 11.04 -4.41 12.43
N GLU A 96 11.87 -4.15 11.42
CA GLU A 96 13.30 -3.88 11.61
C GLU A 96 13.54 -2.67 12.49
N THR A 97 12.76 -1.62 12.30
CA THR A 97 12.87 -0.40 13.13
C THR A 97 12.48 -0.68 14.57
N LYS A 98 11.49 -1.52 14.82
CA LYS A 98 11.12 -1.94 16.18
C LYS A 98 12.18 -2.81 16.84
N GLU A 99 12.76 -3.75 16.10
CA GLU A 99 13.80 -4.64 16.61
C GLU A 99 15.10 -3.90 16.94
N SER A 100 15.41 -2.85 16.21
CA SER A 100 16.61 -2.05 16.46
C SER A 100 16.50 -1.13 17.68
N GLY A 101 15.32 -1.07 18.32
CA GLY A 101 15.13 -0.30 19.57
C GLY A 101 15.27 1.21 19.42
N GLN A 102 15.01 1.75 18.24
CA GLN A 102 15.12 3.18 17.94
C GLN A 102 13.84 3.96 18.26
N TYR A 103 13.22 3.65 19.36
CA TYR A 103 12.03 4.36 19.84
C TYR A 103 12.29 4.99 21.19
#